data_b5d91dac74b65852bd06f20f3d8c4024
#
_entry.id   b5d91dac74b65852bd06f20f3d8c4024
#
_cell.length_a   1.000
_cell.length_b   1.000
_cell.length_c   1.000
_cell.angle_alpha   90.00
_cell.angle_beta   90.00
_cell.angle_gamma   90.00
#
_symmetry.space_group_name_H-M   'P 1'
#
loop_
_entity.id
_entity.type
_entity.pdbx_description
1 polymer ?
#
loop_
_entity_poly.entity_id
_entity_poly.type
_entity_poly.pdbx_seq_one_letter_code
_entity_poly.pdbx_strand_id
1 'polypeptide(L)'
;MRHHRPALAGIVAALAVALVPAAPGHAATRRCSTFSGAGGDVLRVYALRGVSCAKAMAAAKKFATGDAPAPWHCLTGTGQTYRGKAIAMACGYGSRGPVRRRKHAFLAVQEHTSG
;
A
#
# COMPACT_ATOMS: atom_id res chain seq x y z
N MET A 1 0.70 -53.92 -17.85
CA MET A 1 0.77 -53.36 -18.05
C MET A 1 0.88 -52.62 -17.83
N ARG A 2 0.82 -52.48 -17.65
CA ARG A 2 0.82 -51.69 -17.68
C ARG A 2 0.81 -50.72 -17.29
N HIS A 3 0.78 -50.39 -17.00
CA HIS A 3 0.75 -49.52 -16.86
C HIS A 3 0.68 -48.76 -16.34
N HIS A 4 0.75 -48.38 -16.02
CA HIS A 4 0.67 -47.60 -15.77
C HIS A 4 0.84 -46.85 -15.21
N ARG A 5 0.93 -46.83 -14.93
CA ARG A 5 1.15 -46.11 -14.62
C ARG A 5 1.15 -45.22 -14.28
N PRO A 6 1.17 -45.09 -14.14
CA PRO A 6 1.13 -44.14 -13.92
C PRO A 6 0.99 -43.44 -13.45
N ALA A 7 0.83 -43.32 -13.22
CA ALA A 7 0.75 -42.46 -12.99
C ALA A 7 0.89 -41.83 -12.44
N LEU A 8 0.81 -41.90 -12.22
CA LEU A 8 0.95 -41.09 -11.89
C LEU A 8 1.23 -40.31 -11.59
N ALA A 9 1.25 -40.38 -11.38
CA ALA A 9 1.69 -39.70 -11.17
C ALA A 9 1.68 -38.69 -11.26
N GLY A 10 1.65 -38.35 -11.35
CA GLY A 10 1.70 -37.30 -11.57
C GLY A 10 1.23 -36.55 -11.03
N ILE A 11 0.88 -36.67 -10.66
CA ILE A 11 0.53 -35.92 -10.35
C ILE A 11 0.82 -35.20 -9.62
N VAL A 12 0.85 -35.24 -9.34
CA VAL A 12 1.15 -34.61 -8.69
C VAL A 12 1.68 -33.70 -8.65
N ALA A 13 1.86 -33.69 -8.85
CA ALA A 13 2.49 -32.85 -8.87
C ALA A 13 2.15 -31.79 -9.03
N ALA A 14 1.72 -31.74 -9.26
CA ALA A 14 1.46 -30.76 -9.51
C ALA A 14 1.21 -29.95 -8.78
N LEU A 15 1.04 -30.00 -8.31
CA LEU A 15 0.78 -29.27 -7.69
C LEU A 15 1.40 -28.50 -7.10
N ALA A 16 1.62 -28.69 -6.84
CA ALA A 16 2.23 -28.07 -6.11
C ALA A 16 2.54 -26.92 -6.45
N VAL A 17 2.73 -26.81 -6.85
CA VAL A 17 3.18 -25.83 -7.26
C VAL A 17 2.64 -24.80 -7.20
N ALA A 18 1.96 -25.03 -7.27
CA ALA A 18 1.39 -24.08 -7.31
C ALA A 18 1.50 -23.19 -6.47
N LEU A 19 1.67 -23.39 -5.81
CA LEU A 19 1.64 -22.70 -4.99
C LEU A 19 2.40 -21.79 -4.74
N VAL A 20 2.73 -21.59 -5.03
CA VAL A 20 3.48 -20.81 -4.78
C VAL A 20 3.28 -19.69 -4.80
N PRO A 21 3.23 -19.19 -4.47
CA PRO A 21 3.00 -18.20 -4.36
C PRO A 21 3.40 -17.10 -4.50
N ALA A 22 3.06 -16.76 -4.40
CA ALA A 22 3.04 -15.57 -4.24
C ALA A 22 4.14 -14.85 -4.11
N ALA A 23 4.39 -14.12 -4.79
CA ALA A 23 5.36 -13.35 -4.78
C ALA A 23 5.28 -12.37 -3.83
N PRO A 24 5.80 -12.55 -2.83
CA PRO A 24 5.72 -11.66 -1.84
C PRO A 24 6.29 -10.35 -2.14
N GLY A 25 7.23 -10.26 -2.83
CA GLY A 25 7.85 -9.06 -3.01
C GLY A 25 7.03 -7.96 -3.56
N HIS A 26 5.95 -8.29 -4.11
CA HIS A 26 5.17 -7.33 -4.61
C HIS A 26 4.20 -7.00 -3.74
N ALA A 27 4.38 -6.25 -2.84
CA ALA A 27 3.44 -5.90 -1.96
C ALA A 27 2.33 -5.26 -2.65
N ALA A 28 1.24 -5.81 -2.64
CA ALA A 28 0.09 -5.20 -3.21
C ALA A 28 -0.28 -4.02 -2.36
N THR A 29 -0.93 -3.06 -2.95
CA THR A 29 -1.48 -1.94 -2.23
C THR A 29 -2.44 -2.43 -1.17
N ARG A 30 -2.31 -1.91 0.02
CA ARG A 30 -3.19 -2.27 1.12
C ARG A 30 -4.01 -1.11 1.57
N ARG A 31 -5.31 -1.35 1.73
CA ARG A 31 -6.20 -0.36 2.30
C ARG A 31 -6.03 -0.42 3.81
N CYS A 32 -5.64 0.68 4.39
CA CYS A 32 -5.42 0.76 5.83
C CYS A 32 -6.64 1.39 6.52
N SER A 33 -6.47 1.80 7.73
CA SER A 33 -7.56 2.39 8.49
C SER A 33 -7.71 3.89 8.20
N THR A 34 -8.65 4.52 8.86
CA THR A 34 -8.85 5.96 8.75
C THR A 34 -8.38 6.64 10.03
N PHE A 35 -8.15 7.92 9.93
CA PHE A 35 -7.92 8.76 11.10
C PHE A 35 -8.47 10.16 10.83
N SER A 36 -8.66 10.93 11.88
CA SER A 36 -9.17 12.28 11.73
C SER A 36 -8.01 13.22 11.52
N GLY A 37 -7.99 13.90 10.41
CA GLY A 37 -6.99 14.91 10.14
C GLY A 37 -7.39 16.25 10.74
N ALA A 38 -6.57 17.24 10.48
CA ALA A 38 -6.85 18.59 10.93
C ALA A 38 -8.15 19.06 10.27
N GLY A 39 -8.92 19.80 10.95
CA GLY A 39 -10.16 20.31 10.40
C GLY A 39 -11.32 19.33 10.39
N GLY A 40 -11.15 18.18 10.98
CA GLY A 40 -12.22 17.21 11.08
C GLY A 40 -12.40 16.30 9.88
N ASP A 41 -11.54 16.40 8.91
CA ASP A 41 -11.59 15.50 7.75
C ASP A 41 -11.24 14.10 8.18
N VAL A 42 -11.88 13.13 7.59
CA VAL A 42 -11.54 11.73 7.81
C VAL A 42 -10.68 11.27 6.64
N LEU A 43 -9.50 10.82 6.94
CA LEU A 43 -8.53 10.42 5.94
C LEU A 43 -8.33 8.91 5.97
N ARG A 44 -8.31 8.30 4.80
CA ARG A 44 -8.06 6.86 4.65
C ARG A 44 -6.65 6.66 4.10
N VAL A 45 -5.87 5.84 4.77
CA VAL A 45 -4.51 5.57 4.36
C VAL A 45 -4.45 4.33 3.48
N TYR A 46 -3.63 4.41 2.44
CA TYR A 46 -3.32 3.27 1.59
C TYR A 46 -1.80 3.09 1.58
N ALA A 47 -1.36 1.92 2.00
CA ALA A 47 0.06 1.57 1.92
C ALA A 47 0.32 1.06 0.51
N LEU A 48 1.11 1.78 -0.25
CA LEU A 48 1.33 1.45 -1.66
C LEU A 48 2.44 0.41 -1.84
N ARG A 49 3.55 0.58 -1.20
CA ARG A 49 4.70 -0.32 -1.33
C ARG A 49 5.62 -0.15 -0.16
N GLY A 50 6.24 -1.24 0.24
CA GLY A 50 7.37 -1.20 1.16
C GLY A 50 7.09 -0.64 2.55
N VAL A 51 5.83 -0.62 2.97
CA VAL A 51 5.50 -0.09 4.28
C VAL A 51 4.26 -0.82 4.79
N SER A 52 4.20 -1.09 6.07
CA SER A 52 3.04 -1.70 6.68
C SER A 52 1.98 -0.65 6.94
N CYS A 53 0.74 -1.08 7.11
CA CYS A 53 -0.32 -0.14 7.49
C CYS A 53 0.01 0.56 8.80
N ALA A 54 0.57 -0.15 9.78
CA ALA A 54 0.89 0.46 11.06
C ALA A 54 1.89 1.61 10.90
N LYS A 55 2.94 1.40 10.11
CA LYS A 55 3.92 2.44 9.90
C LYS A 55 3.38 3.57 9.05
N ALA A 56 2.61 3.24 8.02
CA ALA A 56 2.00 4.27 7.17
C ALA A 56 1.03 5.14 7.98
N MET A 57 0.23 4.53 8.84
CA MET A 57 -0.69 5.26 9.70
C MET A 57 0.06 6.20 10.65
N ALA A 58 1.13 5.70 11.26
CA ALA A 58 1.90 6.51 12.18
C ALA A 58 2.51 7.72 11.47
N ALA A 59 3.09 7.50 10.30
CA ALA A 59 3.70 8.58 9.54
C ALA A 59 2.65 9.58 9.04
N ALA A 60 1.50 9.07 8.59
CA ALA A 60 0.43 9.95 8.12
C ALA A 60 -0.10 10.84 9.23
N LYS A 61 -0.31 10.28 10.40
CA LYS A 61 -0.79 11.06 11.54
C LYS A 61 0.21 12.13 11.93
N LYS A 62 1.49 11.78 11.92
CA LYS A 62 2.51 12.72 12.29
C LYS A 62 2.59 13.86 11.28
N PHE A 63 2.54 13.54 10.02
CA PHE A 63 2.57 14.57 8.99
C PHE A 63 1.32 15.47 9.05
N ALA A 64 0.17 14.89 9.39
CA ALA A 64 -1.05 15.67 9.48
C ALA A 64 -1.00 16.73 10.58
N THR A 65 -0.14 16.55 11.57
CA THR A 65 -0.03 17.50 12.68
C THR A 65 1.28 18.29 12.67
N GLY A 66 2.10 18.09 11.67
CA GLY A 66 3.39 18.80 11.62
C GLY A 66 4.19 18.39 10.43
N ASP A 67 5.46 18.21 10.62
CA ASP A 67 6.35 17.87 9.52
C ASP A 67 6.39 16.39 9.26
N ALA A 68 6.73 16.04 8.04
CA ALA A 68 6.91 14.65 7.69
C ALA A 68 8.05 14.06 8.53
N PRO A 69 7.81 12.91 9.17
CA PRO A 69 8.89 12.29 9.95
C PRO A 69 9.92 11.67 9.00
N ALA A 70 11.19 11.86 9.31
CA ALA A 70 12.24 11.25 8.50
C ALA A 70 12.06 9.74 8.49
N PRO A 71 12.27 9.05 7.40
CA PRO A 71 12.85 9.54 6.15
C PRO A 71 11.79 9.92 5.10
N TRP A 72 10.56 10.09 5.52
CA TRP A 72 9.48 10.36 4.57
C TRP A 72 9.55 11.76 3.97
N HIS A 73 9.25 11.83 2.68
CA HIS A 73 9.01 13.07 1.97
C HIS A 73 7.55 13.08 1.60
N CYS A 74 6.84 14.09 2.00
CA CYS A 74 5.40 14.15 1.79
C CYS A 74 4.98 15.39 1.02
N LEU A 75 3.96 15.24 0.21
CA LEU A 75 3.38 16.32 -0.57
C LEU A 75 1.90 16.44 -0.25
N THR A 76 1.39 17.65 -0.30
CA THR A 76 -0.02 17.94 -0.17
C THR A 76 -0.46 18.78 -1.35
N GLY A 77 -1.75 18.95 -1.50
CA GLY A 77 -2.24 19.85 -2.53
C GLY A 77 -1.89 19.48 -3.95
N THR A 78 -1.79 18.18 -4.22
CA THR A 78 -1.38 17.73 -5.54
C THR A 78 -2.46 17.89 -6.59
N GLY A 79 -3.70 18.02 -6.19
CA GLY A 79 -4.82 18.06 -7.12
C GLY A 79 -5.14 16.73 -7.73
N GLN A 80 -4.54 15.67 -7.25
CA GLN A 80 -4.73 14.33 -7.81
C GLN A 80 -5.74 13.54 -7.00
N THR A 81 -6.26 12.49 -7.58
CA THR A 81 -7.19 11.59 -6.92
C THR A 81 -6.64 10.18 -6.89
N TYR A 82 -7.17 9.39 -6.00
CA TYR A 82 -6.85 7.97 -5.92
C TYR A 82 -8.17 7.28 -5.58
N ARG A 83 -8.57 6.35 -6.43
CA ARG A 83 -9.85 5.64 -6.29
C ARG A 83 -11.03 6.62 -6.17
N GLY A 84 -10.96 7.69 -6.94
CA GLY A 84 -12.05 8.67 -6.98
C GLY A 84 -12.08 9.67 -5.84
N LYS A 85 -11.11 9.63 -4.95
CA LYS A 85 -11.11 10.55 -3.81
C LYS A 85 -9.87 11.43 -3.84
N ALA A 86 -10.01 12.65 -3.35
CA ALA A 86 -8.90 13.59 -3.36
C ALA A 86 -7.78 13.11 -2.46
N ILE A 87 -6.56 13.19 -2.96
CA ILE A 87 -5.40 12.83 -2.18
C ILE A 87 -5.05 13.98 -1.26
N ALA A 88 -5.09 13.71 0.05
CA ALA A 88 -4.74 14.71 1.05
C ALA A 88 -3.23 14.78 1.25
N MET A 89 -2.56 13.67 1.18
CA MET A 89 -1.10 13.63 1.27
C MET A 89 -0.57 12.40 0.53
N ALA A 90 0.62 12.50 -0.01
CA ALA A 90 1.32 11.38 -0.62
C ALA A 90 2.75 11.41 -0.13
N CYS A 91 3.24 10.32 0.37
CA CYS A 91 4.56 10.25 1.00
C CYS A 91 5.37 9.09 0.44
N GLY A 92 6.66 9.29 0.34
CA GLY A 92 7.55 8.22 -0.14
C GLY A 92 9.00 8.48 0.19
N TYR A 93 9.80 7.43 0.09
CA TYR A 93 11.25 7.56 0.22
C TYR A 93 11.92 6.31 -0.40
N GLY A 94 13.22 6.36 -0.51
CA GLY A 94 13.99 5.17 -0.93
C GLY A 94 14.41 5.15 -2.37
N SER A 95 13.93 6.02 -3.20
CA SER A 95 14.34 6.12 -4.59
C SER A 95 14.04 7.51 -5.07
N ARG A 96 14.43 7.82 -6.27
CA ARG A 96 14.15 9.12 -6.84
C ARG A 96 12.81 9.12 -7.54
N GLY A 97 12.33 10.28 -7.88
CA GLY A 97 11.10 10.42 -8.64
C GLY A 97 9.91 10.77 -7.76
N PRO A 98 8.73 10.72 -8.34
CA PRO A 98 7.51 11.09 -7.63
C PRO A 98 7.34 10.27 -6.37
N VAL A 99 6.93 10.90 -5.28
CA VAL A 99 6.84 10.21 -3.99
C VAL A 99 5.99 8.95 -4.06
N ARG A 100 4.94 8.96 -4.84
CA ARG A 100 4.05 7.80 -4.94
C ARG A 100 4.70 6.60 -5.62
N ARG A 101 5.80 6.80 -6.29
CA ARG A 101 6.46 5.73 -7.00
C ARG A 101 7.73 5.25 -6.33
N ARG A 102 8.05 5.81 -5.20
CA ARG A 102 9.27 5.44 -4.50
C ARG A 102 9.15 4.05 -3.90
N LYS A 103 10.30 3.49 -3.50
CA LYS A 103 10.36 2.16 -2.97
C LYS A 103 9.46 1.97 -1.78
N HIS A 104 9.31 2.98 -0.96
CA HIS A 104 8.44 2.98 0.19
C HIS A 104 7.46 4.12 -0.02
N ALA A 105 6.19 3.82 -0.06
CA ALA A 105 5.21 4.86 -0.38
C ALA A 105 3.85 4.57 0.24
N PHE A 106 3.18 5.60 0.65
CA PHE A 106 1.79 5.53 1.07
C PHE A 106 1.10 6.84 0.68
N LEU A 107 -0.22 6.84 0.74
CA LEU A 107 -0.96 8.07 0.57
C LEU A 107 -2.20 8.03 1.46
N ALA A 108 -2.82 9.16 1.64
CA ALA A 108 -4.07 9.26 2.34
C ALA A 108 -5.05 10.07 1.51
N VAL A 109 -6.29 9.61 1.45
CA VAL A 109 -7.33 10.29 0.69
C VAL A 109 -8.41 10.80 1.62
N GLN A 110 -9.14 11.78 1.18
CA GLN A 110 -10.26 12.31 1.93
C GLN A 110 -11.44 11.38 1.78
N GLU A 111 -11.78 10.70 2.87
CA GLU A 111 -12.90 9.78 2.87
C GLU A 111 -14.18 10.58 3.08
N HIS A 112 -14.13 11.53 4.02
CA HIS A 112 -15.20 12.43 4.28
C HIS A 112 -14.63 13.78 4.56
N THR A 113 -15.35 14.82 4.15
CA THR A 113 -15.01 16.15 4.57
C THR A 113 -16.12 16.58 5.48
N SER A 114 -15.76 17.26 6.56
CA SER A 114 -16.79 17.72 7.43
C SER A 114 -17.37 18.95 6.84
N GLY A 115 -18.46 19.06 6.74
CA GLY A 115 -19.05 20.22 6.26
C GLY A 115 -19.68 20.30 5.10
#